data_e3992f6942ae318c783e447c9ac70ce5
#
_entry.id   e3992f6942ae318c783e447c9ac70ce5
#
_cell.length_a   1.000
_cell.length_b   1.000
_cell.length_c   1.000
_cell.angle_alpha   90.00
_cell.angle_beta   90.00
_cell.angle_gamma   90.00
#
_symmetry.space_group_name_H-M   'P 1'
#
loop_
_entity.id
_entity.type
_entity.pdbx_description
1 polymer ?
#
loop_
_entity_poly.entity_id
_entity_poly.type
_entity_poly.pdbx_seq_one_letter_code
_entity_poly.pdbx_strand_id
1 'polypeptide(L)'
;MPRFTTSDGLSLHYDDQGSGPAILCLSGLTRNARDFDYVMPYLPHNRLIRMDYRGRGLSDWAPHDTYTIPVEARDALELLDHLGLDKTAILGTSRGGLIAMMLAATAKPRLTGIALNDIGPEIAPEGLAAIAGYIGRNPAAKTHAEAAALMAQRMAGFANVPATRWAEEAAKHYIATAHGLKINYDPAL
;
A
#
# COMPACT_ATOMS: atom_id res chain seq x y z
N MET A 1 -2.95 17.28 -2.26
CA MET A 1 -3.33 15.91 -1.93
C MET A 1 -3.71 15.86 -0.46
N PRO A 2 -4.80 15.21 -0.08
CA PRO A 2 -5.27 15.22 1.31
C PRO A 2 -4.29 14.48 2.23
N ARG A 3 -4.19 14.95 3.47
CA ARG A 3 -3.31 14.41 4.51
C ARG A 3 -4.01 14.52 5.86
N PHE A 4 -3.66 13.65 6.79
CA PHE A 4 -4.07 13.76 8.18
C PHE A 4 -2.85 13.65 9.09
N THR A 5 -2.97 14.11 10.32
CA THR A 5 -1.90 14.02 11.32
C THR A 5 -2.22 12.92 12.30
N THR A 6 -1.29 11.99 12.48
CA THR A 6 -1.40 10.91 13.47
C THR A 6 -1.18 11.43 14.88
N SER A 7 -1.58 10.66 15.89
CA SER A 7 -1.40 11.01 17.31
C SER A 7 0.08 11.18 17.72
N ASP A 8 1.01 10.58 16.98
CA ASP A 8 2.46 10.76 17.16
C ASP A 8 3.07 11.84 16.23
N GLY A 9 2.22 12.65 15.59
CA GLY A 9 2.62 13.86 14.87
C GLY A 9 3.07 13.69 13.44
N LEU A 10 2.96 12.49 12.84
CA LEU A 10 3.28 12.28 11.43
C LEU A 10 2.15 12.75 10.53
N SER A 11 2.50 13.33 9.38
CA SER A 11 1.55 13.65 8.34
C SER A 11 1.49 12.54 7.31
N LEU A 12 0.35 11.85 7.24
CA LEU A 12 0.13 10.73 6.33
C LEU A 12 -0.81 11.12 5.20
N HIS A 13 -0.47 10.66 4.00
CA HIS A 13 -1.24 10.88 2.78
C HIS A 13 -2.34 9.84 2.63
N TYR A 14 -3.47 10.27 2.09
CA TYR A 14 -4.53 9.39 1.61
C TYR A 14 -5.21 9.97 0.38
N ASP A 15 -5.84 9.12 -0.41
CA ASP A 15 -6.81 9.49 -1.44
C ASP A 15 -8.22 9.08 -0.97
N ASP A 16 -9.21 9.90 -1.27
CA ASP A 16 -10.61 9.68 -0.92
C ASP A 16 -11.47 10.00 -2.13
N GLN A 17 -12.06 8.99 -2.74
CA GLN A 17 -12.78 9.13 -4.00
C GLN A 17 -14.05 8.28 -4.01
N GLY A 18 -15.06 8.78 -4.74
CA GLY A 18 -16.35 8.11 -4.87
C GLY A 18 -17.33 8.46 -3.75
N SER A 19 -18.46 7.78 -3.75
CA SER A 19 -19.53 7.96 -2.77
C SER A 19 -20.21 6.60 -2.51
N GLY A 20 -20.87 6.48 -1.35
CA GLY A 20 -21.54 5.25 -0.93
C GLY A 20 -20.77 4.54 0.20
N PRO A 21 -20.97 3.22 0.39
CA PRO A 21 -20.30 2.48 1.46
C PRO A 21 -18.77 2.59 1.35
N ALA A 22 -18.13 2.97 2.45
CA ALA A 22 -16.69 3.19 2.49
C ALA A 22 -15.89 1.88 2.51
N ILE A 23 -14.80 1.86 1.73
CA ILE A 23 -13.80 0.80 1.72
C ILE A 23 -12.44 1.43 1.95
N LEU A 24 -11.79 1.06 3.05
CA LEU A 24 -10.39 1.40 3.32
C LEU A 24 -9.48 0.40 2.60
N CYS A 25 -8.65 0.90 1.70
CA CYS A 25 -7.72 0.12 0.90
C CYS A 25 -6.32 0.20 1.50
N LEU A 26 -5.79 -0.93 1.92
CA LEU A 26 -4.52 -1.10 2.60
C LEU A 26 -3.56 -1.94 1.75
N SER A 27 -2.49 -1.33 1.27
CA SER A 27 -1.55 -1.92 0.30
C SER A 27 -0.54 -2.89 0.93
N GLY A 28 0.31 -3.48 0.09
CA GLY A 28 1.42 -4.34 0.51
C GLY A 28 2.58 -3.56 1.15
N LEU A 29 3.58 -4.30 1.65
CA LEU A 29 4.69 -3.78 2.47
C LEU A 29 5.41 -2.57 1.86
N THR A 30 5.80 -2.64 0.59
CA THR A 30 6.56 -1.62 -0.13
C THR A 30 5.72 -0.81 -1.11
N ARG A 31 4.40 -0.90 -0.96
CA ARG A 31 3.41 -0.37 -1.91
C ARG A 31 2.78 0.92 -1.38
N ASN A 32 1.94 1.53 -2.20
CA ASN A 32 1.26 2.79 -1.88
C ASN A 32 -0.20 2.80 -2.38
N ALA A 33 -0.91 3.88 -2.11
CA ALA A 33 -2.33 4.07 -2.44
C ALA A 33 -2.68 3.78 -3.91
N ARG A 34 -1.75 4.05 -4.84
CA ARG A 34 -1.96 3.87 -6.28
C ARG A 34 -2.07 2.40 -6.73
N ASP A 35 -1.75 1.43 -5.87
CA ASP A 35 -1.96 0.01 -6.17
C ASP A 35 -3.43 -0.31 -6.44
N PHE A 36 -4.33 0.47 -5.88
CA PHE A 36 -5.76 0.30 -6.03
C PHE A 36 -6.37 1.03 -7.23
N ASP A 37 -5.57 1.76 -8.03
CA ASP A 37 -6.06 2.46 -9.23
C ASP A 37 -6.83 1.52 -10.19
N TYR A 38 -6.43 0.25 -10.24
CA TYR A 38 -7.00 -0.72 -11.16
C TYR A 38 -8.29 -1.38 -10.69
N VAL A 39 -8.55 -1.40 -9.39
CA VAL A 39 -9.80 -1.94 -8.85
C VAL A 39 -10.90 -0.88 -8.79
N MET A 40 -10.53 0.40 -8.75
CA MET A 40 -11.49 1.51 -8.66
C MET A 40 -12.60 1.48 -9.71
N PRO A 41 -12.34 1.25 -11.00
CA PRO A 41 -13.39 1.20 -12.02
C PRO A 41 -14.43 0.11 -11.80
N TYR A 42 -14.09 -0.91 -11.00
CA TYR A 42 -14.98 -2.05 -10.69
C TYR A 42 -15.77 -1.84 -9.39
N LEU A 43 -15.54 -0.74 -8.69
CA LEU A 43 -16.22 -0.38 -7.45
C LEU A 43 -16.89 1.01 -7.54
N PRO A 44 -17.67 1.28 -8.62
CA PRO A 44 -18.18 2.63 -8.93
C PRO A 44 -19.20 3.17 -7.90
N HIS A 45 -19.76 2.29 -7.06
CA HIS A 45 -20.77 2.63 -6.06
C HIS A 45 -20.20 2.68 -4.63
N ASN A 46 -18.85 2.72 -4.50
CA ASN A 46 -18.18 2.75 -3.22
C ASN A 46 -17.35 4.03 -3.07
N ARG A 47 -17.21 4.48 -1.83
CA ARG A 47 -16.20 5.47 -1.43
C ARG A 47 -14.91 4.73 -1.12
N LEU A 48 -13.86 4.93 -1.92
CA LEU A 48 -12.57 4.28 -1.76
C LEU A 48 -11.59 5.23 -1.07
N ILE A 49 -11.12 4.82 0.10
CA ILE A 49 -10.12 5.52 0.90
C ILE A 49 -8.83 4.71 0.79
N ARG A 50 -7.81 5.28 0.16
CA ARG A 50 -6.54 4.61 -0.14
C ARG A 50 -5.43 5.30 0.62
N MET A 51 -4.83 4.63 1.59
CA MET A 51 -3.85 5.20 2.51
C MET A 51 -2.43 4.85 2.08
N ASP A 52 -1.53 5.84 2.14
CA ASP A 52 -0.09 5.60 2.19
C ASP A 52 0.32 5.44 3.65
N TYR A 53 0.91 4.30 4.01
CA TYR A 53 1.46 4.13 5.36
C TYR A 53 2.64 5.08 5.61
N ARG A 54 3.01 5.23 6.87
CA ARG A 54 4.27 5.87 7.26
C ARG A 54 5.46 5.25 6.50
N GLY A 55 6.34 6.10 5.98
CA GLY A 55 7.51 5.67 5.20
C GLY A 55 7.21 5.17 3.78
N ARG A 56 5.99 5.33 3.24
CA ARG A 56 5.63 4.93 1.87
C ARG A 56 4.95 6.07 1.12
N GLY A 57 5.09 6.02 -0.20
CA GLY A 57 4.38 6.93 -1.09
C GLY A 57 4.64 8.39 -0.79
N LEU A 58 3.57 9.11 -0.46
CA LEU A 58 3.59 10.54 -0.16
C LEU A 58 3.52 10.84 1.36
N SER A 59 3.47 9.80 2.20
CA SER A 59 3.48 9.95 3.66
C SER A 59 4.87 10.26 4.21
N ASP A 60 4.92 10.87 5.39
CA ASP A 60 6.16 11.15 6.07
C ASP A 60 6.91 9.87 6.46
N TRP A 61 8.23 9.94 6.47
CA TRP A 61 9.07 8.89 7.01
C TRP A 61 9.11 8.98 8.54
N ALA A 62 9.34 7.85 9.19
CA ALA A 62 9.32 7.70 10.64
C ALA A 62 10.51 6.84 11.11
N PRO A 63 10.81 6.80 12.41
CA PRO A 63 11.75 5.83 12.95
C PRO A 63 11.36 4.39 12.55
N HIS A 64 12.34 3.59 12.12
CA HIS A 64 12.11 2.25 11.53
C HIS A 64 11.40 1.27 12.48
N ASP A 65 11.59 1.41 13.78
CA ASP A 65 10.92 0.62 14.83
C ASP A 65 9.40 0.88 14.92
N THR A 66 8.92 1.94 14.25
CA THR A 66 7.48 2.25 14.15
C THR A 66 6.80 1.63 12.93
N TYR A 67 7.54 1.03 11.99
CA TYR A 67 6.99 0.35 10.82
C TYR A 67 6.44 -1.03 11.17
N THR A 68 5.49 -1.07 12.10
CA THR A 68 4.92 -2.31 12.64
C THR A 68 3.42 -2.41 12.36
N ILE A 69 2.90 -3.64 12.30
CA ILE A 69 1.46 -3.86 12.08
C ILE A 69 0.60 -3.14 13.13
N PRO A 70 0.92 -3.18 14.46
CA PRO A 70 0.11 -2.47 15.45
C PRO A 70 0.08 -0.95 15.24
N VAL A 71 1.21 -0.34 14.91
CA VAL A 71 1.30 1.11 14.70
C VAL A 71 0.53 1.50 13.43
N GLU A 72 0.69 0.79 12.34
CA GLU A 72 -0.02 1.06 11.08
C GLU A 72 -1.53 0.76 11.18
N ALA A 73 -1.93 -0.21 12.02
CA ALA A 73 -3.34 -0.44 12.35
C ALA A 73 -3.95 0.74 13.14
N ARG A 74 -3.20 1.31 14.10
CA ARG A 74 -3.59 2.54 14.79
C ARG A 74 -3.74 3.70 13.80
N ASP A 75 -2.75 3.93 12.93
CA ASP A 75 -2.80 4.98 11.91
C ASP A 75 -4.04 4.84 11.01
N ALA A 76 -4.41 3.61 10.65
CA ALA A 76 -5.62 3.33 9.86
C ALA A 76 -6.90 3.70 10.62
N LEU A 77 -6.99 3.43 11.92
CA LEU A 77 -8.13 3.86 12.75
C LEU A 77 -8.18 5.37 12.90
N GLU A 78 -7.04 6.03 13.10
CA GLU A 78 -6.95 7.48 13.19
C GLU A 78 -7.38 8.17 11.87
N LEU A 79 -7.09 7.56 10.71
CA LEU A 79 -7.62 8.03 9.43
C LEU A 79 -9.16 7.91 9.38
N LEU A 80 -9.74 6.80 9.86
CA LEU A 80 -11.20 6.67 9.92
C LEU A 80 -11.82 7.73 10.83
N ASP A 81 -11.20 8.00 11.99
CA ASP A 81 -11.66 9.04 12.92
C ASP A 81 -11.57 10.44 12.30
N HIS A 82 -10.45 10.74 11.61
CA HIS A 82 -10.25 11.99 10.87
C HIS A 82 -11.36 12.21 9.81
N LEU A 83 -11.81 11.14 9.16
CA LEU A 83 -12.84 11.17 8.13
C LEU A 83 -14.27 11.09 8.68
N GLY A 84 -14.44 10.99 10.01
CA GLY A 84 -15.74 10.85 10.67
C GLY A 84 -16.44 9.54 10.33
N LEU A 85 -15.68 8.45 10.10
CA LEU A 85 -16.22 7.15 9.72
C LEU A 85 -16.25 6.20 10.93
N ASP A 86 -17.45 5.89 11.40
CA ASP A 86 -17.64 4.92 12.48
C ASP A 86 -17.26 3.51 12.05
N LYS A 87 -17.59 3.14 10.82
CA LYS A 87 -17.36 1.79 10.27
C LYS A 87 -16.96 1.85 8.80
N THR A 88 -16.13 0.89 8.40
CA THR A 88 -15.73 0.69 7.00
C THR A 88 -15.53 -0.78 6.68
N ALA A 89 -15.60 -1.15 5.40
CA ALA A 89 -14.98 -2.39 4.92
C ALA A 89 -13.48 -2.16 4.71
N ILE A 90 -12.67 -3.22 4.78
CA ILE A 90 -11.24 -3.16 4.44
C ILE A 90 -10.95 -4.07 3.26
N LEU A 91 -10.24 -3.56 2.28
CA LEU A 91 -9.58 -4.34 1.22
C LEU A 91 -8.07 -4.31 1.52
N GLY A 92 -7.55 -5.42 2.06
CA GLY A 92 -6.17 -5.53 2.48
C GLY A 92 -5.35 -6.47 1.60
N THR A 93 -4.26 -5.96 1.00
CA THR A 93 -3.34 -6.76 0.21
C THR A 93 -2.08 -7.06 1.02
N SER A 94 -1.68 -8.34 1.13
CA SER A 94 -0.44 -8.77 1.80
C SER A 94 -0.34 -8.12 3.20
N ARG A 95 0.61 -7.22 3.45
CA ARG A 95 0.74 -6.47 4.72
C ARG A 95 -0.57 -5.79 5.14
N GLY A 96 -1.31 -5.19 4.20
CA GLY A 96 -2.61 -4.58 4.47
C GLY A 96 -3.64 -5.60 4.96
N GLY A 97 -3.54 -6.86 4.53
CA GLY A 97 -4.35 -7.95 5.06
C GLY A 97 -3.98 -8.33 6.49
N LEU A 98 -2.69 -8.27 6.87
CA LEU A 98 -2.25 -8.47 8.26
C LEU A 98 -2.82 -7.37 9.17
N ILE A 99 -2.81 -6.11 8.70
CA ILE A 99 -3.45 -5.00 9.41
C ILE A 99 -4.96 -5.24 9.54
N ALA A 100 -5.64 -5.67 8.47
CA ALA A 100 -7.06 -5.97 8.50
C ALA A 100 -7.40 -7.09 9.48
N MET A 101 -6.61 -8.16 9.54
CA MET A 101 -6.76 -9.25 10.52
C MET A 101 -6.55 -8.76 11.95
N MET A 102 -5.54 -7.91 12.20
CA MET A 102 -5.35 -7.29 13.51
C MET A 102 -6.56 -6.43 13.91
N LEU A 103 -7.06 -5.59 13.01
CA LEU A 103 -8.25 -4.76 13.27
C LEU A 103 -9.51 -5.60 13.49
N ALA A 104 -9.65 -6.74 12.82
CA ALA A 104 -10.74 -7.67 13.07
C ALA A 104 -10.69 -8.27 14.48
N ALA A 105 -9.49 -8.45 15.03
CA ALA A 105 -9.32 -8.94 16.40
C ALA A 105 -9.46 -7.85 17.47
N THR A 106 -8.99 -6.63 17.19
CA THR A 106 -8.84 -5.55 18.20
C THR A 106 -9.89 -4.46 18.09
N ALA A 107 -10.47 -4.23 16.91
CA ALA A 107 -11.40 -3.14 16.61
C ALA A 107 -12.61 -3.61 15.76
N LYS A 108 -13.08 -4.83 15.96
CA LYS A 108 -14.18 -5.44 15.19
C LYS A 108 -15.41 -4.54 15.02
N PRO A 109 -15.87 -3.75 16.03
CA PRO A 109 -17.01 -2.85 15.86
C PRO A 109 -16.82 -1.76 14.79
N ARG A 110 -15.57 -1.46 14.41
CA ARG A 110 -15.21 -0.47 13.37
C ARG A 110 -15.29 -1.05 11.94
N LEU A 111 -15.57 -2.34 11.80
CA LEU A 111 -15.54 -3.04 10.53
C LEU A 111 -16.93 -3.52 10.10
N THR A 112 -17.24 -3.31 8.82
CA THR A 112 -18.42 -3.93 8.16
C THR A 112 -18.05 -5.24 7.47
N GLY A 113 -16.77 -5.45 7.14
CA GLY A 113 -16.22 -6.65 6.52
C GLY A 113 -14.76 -6.48 6.15
N ILE A 114 -14.07 -7.57 5.84
CA ILE A 114 -12.71 -7.56 5.30
C ILE A 114 -12.63 -8.43 4.06
N ALA A 115 -11.90 -7.96 3.05
CA ALA A 115 -11.46 -8.74 1.90
C ALA A 115 -9.93 -8.82 1.92
N LEU A 116 -9.42 -10.04 1.87
CA LEU A 116 -7.98 -10.32 1.88
C LEU A 116 -7.53 -10.67 0.46
N ASN A 117 -6.49 -10.00 0.00
CA ASN A 117 -5.85 -10.25 -1.28
C ASN A 117 -4.39 -10.67 -1.05
N ASP A 118 -4.00 -11.81 -1.60
CA ASP A 118 -2.64 -12.35 -1.57
C ASP A 118 -2.07 -12.47 -0.14
N ILE A 119 -2.89 -12.92 0.80
CA ILE A 119 -2.53 -13.18 2.20
C ILE A 119 -3.58 -14.07 2.87
N GLY A 120 -3.12 -14.91 3.79
CA GLY A 120 -3.94 -15.72 4.68
C GLY A 120 -3.42 -15.68 6.11
N PRO A 121 -4.02 -16.44 7.03
CA PRO A 121 -3.56 -16.52 8.42
C PRO A 121 -2.19 -17.22 8.57
N GLU A 122 -1.80 -17.99 7.55
CA GLU A 122 -0.48 -18.62 7.46
C GLU A 122 0.32 -17.94 6.35
N ILE A 123 1.56 -17.60 6.64
CA ILE A 123 2.48 -16.94 5.70
C ILE A 123 3.57 -17.92 5.30
N ALA A 124 3.71 -18.17 3.99
CA ALA A 124 4.76 -19.03 3.48
C ALA A 124 6.14 -18.40 3.71
N PRO A 125 7.08 -19.09 4.39
CA PRO A 125 8.43 -18.57 4.65
C PRO A 125 9.19 -18.21 3.39
N GLU A 126 8.98 -18.94 2.29
CA GLU A 126 9.60 -18.71 0.98
C GLU A 126 9.21 -17.35 0.40
N GLY A 127 7.93 -16.93 0.62
CA GLY A 127 7.46 -15.61 0.22
C GLY A 127 8.17 -14.48 0.97
N LEU A 128 8.38 -14.64 2.28
CA LEU A 128 9.14 -13.68 3.08
C LEU A 128 10.61 -13.62 2.67
N ALA A 129 11.24 -14.75 2.39
CA ALA A 129 12.62 -14.81 1.92
C ALA A 129 12.80 -14.10 0.57
N ALA A 130 11.84 -14.24 -0.35
CA ALA A 130 11.85 -13.54 -1.62
C ALA A 130 11.78 -12.02 -1.45
N ILE A 131 10.93 -11.52 -0.53
CA ILE A 131 10.81 -10.10 -0.21
C ILE A 131 12.11 -9.55 0.39
N ALA A 132 12.72 -10.26 1.34
CA ALA A 132 13.99 -9.88 1.97
C ALA A 132 15.15 -9.72 0.95
N GLY A 133 15.05 -10.37 -0.22
CA GLY A 133 16.03 -10.29 -1.29
C GLY A 133 16.10 -8.93 -1.99
N TYR A 134 15.02 -8.13 -1.97
CA TYR A 134 14.95 -6.86 -2.72
C TYR A 134 14.54 -5.64 -1.90
N ILE A 135 13.95 -5.82 -0.72
CA ILE A 135 13.49 -4.71 0.12
C ILE A 135 14.64 -3.74 0.46
N GLY A 136 14.35 -2.45 0.49
CA GLY A 136 15.31 -1.39 0.81
C GLY A 136 16.35 -1.10 -0.28
N ARG A 137 16.29 -1.77 -1.44
CA ARG A 137 17.29 -1.62 -2.52
C ARG A 137 16.73 -0.82 -3.69
N ASN A 138 17.50 0.17 -4.14
CA ASN A 138 17.17 0.86 -5.38
C ASN A 138 17.30 -0.07 -6.59
N PRO A 139 16.49 0.11 -7.65
CA PRO A 139 16.60 -0.69 -8.85
C PRO A 139 17.91 -0.39 -9.59
N ALA A 140 18.43 -1.37 -10.34
CA ALA A 140 19.56 -1.15 -11.23
C ALA A 140 19.19 -0.27 -12.44
N ALA A 141 17.90 -0.24 -12.81
CA ALA A 141 17.37 0.58 -13.89
C ALA A 141 17.57 2.08 -13.63
N LYS A 142 17.91 2.83 -14.66
CA LYS A 142 18.13 4.28 -14.58
C LYS A 142 16.87 5.07 -14.96
N THR A 143 15.99 4.48 -15.75
CA THR A 143 14.76 5.09 -16.24
C THR A 143 13.54 4.23 -15.95
N HIS A 144 12.35 4.83 -15.89
CA HIS A 144 11.09 4.08 -15.75
C HIS A 144 10.88 3.07 -16.90
N ALA A 145 11.32 3.41 -18.11
CA ALA A 145 11.22 2.51 -19.26
C ALA A 145 12.09 1.25 -19.08
N GLU A 146 13.33 1.40 -18.61
CA GLU A 146 14.20 0.27 -18.26
C GLU A 146 13.60 -0.57 -17.12
N ALA A 147 13.08 0.08 -16.08
CA ALA A 147 12.44 -0.61 -14.95
C ALA A 147 11.23 -1.42 -15.43
N ALA A 148 10.36 -0.84 -16.26
CA ALA A 148 9.21 -1.51 -16.83
C ALA A 148 9.59 -2.75 -17.67
N ALA A 149 10.63 -2.64 -18.49
CA ALA A 149 11.15 -3.76 -19.27
C ALA A 149 11.69 -4.90 -18.39
N LEU A 150 12.43 -4.55 -17.33
CA LEU A 150 12.93 -5.54 -16.37
C LEU A 150 11.81 -6.20 -15.57
N MET A 151 10.77 -5.46 -15.18
CA MET A 151 9.59 -6.02 -14.50
C MET A 151 8.88 -7.02 -15.41
N ALA A 152 8.64 -6.67 -16.67
CA ALA A 152 8.00 -7.55 -17.66
C ALA A 152 8.77 -8.87 -17.86
N GLN A 153 10.12 -8.82 -17.80
CA GLN A 153 10.96 -10.01 -17.94
C GLN A 153 10.99 -10.89 -16.69
N ARG A 154 10.98 -10.29 -15.49
CA ARG A 154 11.22 -10.99 -14.23
C ARG A 154 9.97 -11.50 -13.53
N MET A 155 8.81 -10.89 -13.81
CA MET A 155 7.55 -11.29 -13.21
C MET A 155 6.87 -12.40 -14.00
N ALA A 156 7.48 -13.59 -13.99
CA ALA A 156 7.08 -14.75 -14.80
C ALA A 156 5.66 -15.26 -14.54
N GLY A 157 5.02 -14.91 -13.43
CA GLY A 157 3.64 -15.29 -13.10
C GLY A 157 2.56 -14.47 -13.83
N PHE A 158 2.97 -13.39 -14.53
CA PHE A 158 2.06 -12.46 -15.18
C PHE A 158 2.11 -12.60 -16.70
N ALA A 159 1.17 -13.36 -17.27
CA ALA A 159 1.04 -13.52 -18.72
C ALA A 159 0.16 -12.41 -19.33
N ASN A 160 0.47 -12.03 -20.58
CA ASN A 160 -0.34 -11.11 -21.40
C ASN A 160 -0.57 -9.71 -20.78
N VAL A 161 0.34 -9.23 -19.96
CA VAL A 161 0.27 -7.89 -19.39
C VAL A 161 0.69 -6.85 -20.43
N PRO A 162 -0.14 -5.84 -20.74
CA PRO A 162 0.21 -4.79 -21.69
C PRO A 162 1.48 -4.01 -21.26
N ALA A 163 2.29 -3.57 -22.21
CA ALA A 163 3.48 -2.78 -21.94
C ALA A 163 3.19 -1.47 -21.16
N THR A 164 2.03 -0.85 -21.42
CA THR A 164 1.55 0.32 -20.69
C THR A 164 1.38 0.06 -19.19
N ARG A 165 0.93 -1.14 -18.81
CA ARG A 165 0.79 -1.55 -17.42
C ARG A 165 2.13 -1.61 -16.71
N TRP A 166 3.16 -2.17 -17.34
CA TRP A 166 4.51 -2.19 -16.76
C TRP A 166 5.10 -0.79 -16.58
N ALA A 167 4.83 0.12 -17.54
CA ALA A 167 5.24 1.52 -17.41
C ALA A 167 4.54 2.22 -16.24
N GLU A 168 3.26 2.00 -16.03
CA GLU A 168 2.49 2.50 -14.90
C GLU A 168 3.02 1.95 -13.57
N GLU A 169 3.28 0.63 -13.50
CA GLU A 169 3.84 0.01 -12.30
C GLU A 169 5.22 0.58 -11.96
N ALA A 170 6.11 0.73 -12.93
CA ALA A 170 7.41 1.36 -12.70
C ALA A 170 7.28 2.79 -12.15
N ALA A 171 6.33 3.58 -12.67
CA ALA A 171 6.07 4.94 -12.20
C ALA A 171 5.41 5.02 -10.80
N LYS A 172 4.76 3.93 -10.35
CA LYS A 172 4.22 3.82 -8.98
C LYS A 172 5.28 3.46 -7.94
N HIS A 173 6.26 2.63 -8.35
CA HIS A 173 7.26 2.07 -7.44
C HIS A 173 8.53 2.90 -7.31
N TYR A 174 8.87 3.67 -8.33
CA TYR A 174 10.15 4.36 -8.40
C TYR A 174 10.00 5.84 -8.65
N ILE A 175 10.90 6.61 -8.08
CA ILE A 175 11.03 8.06 -8.25
C ILE A 175 12.27 8.34 -9.08
N ALA A 176 12.14 9.13 -10.16
CA ALA A 176 13.28 9.57 -10.94
C ALA A 176 14.12 10.61 -10.17
N THR A 177 15.43 10.46 -10.22
CA THR A 177 16.41 11.38 -9.65
C THR A 177 17.48 11.71 -10.67
N ALA A 178 18.36 12.68 -10.38
CA ALA A 178 19.50 12.99 -11.23
C ALA A 178 20.47 11.80 -11.42
N HIS A 179 20.43 10.80 -10.53
CA HIS A 179 21.33 9.65 -10.54
C HIS A 179 20.66 8.33 -10.98
N GLY A 180 19.42 8.38 -11.41
CA GLY A 180 18.61 7.24 -11.79
C GLY A 180 17.35 7.09 -10.93
N LEU A 181 16.83 5.89 -10.83
CA LEU A 181 15.63 5.61 -10.05
C LEU A 181 15.95 5.29 -8.58
N LYS A 182 15.07 5.72 -7.69
CA LYS A 182 15.03 5.27 -6.29
C LYS A 182 13.67 4.68 -5.94
N ILE A 183 13.63 3.83 -4.93
CA ILE A 183 12.39 3.28 -4.37
C ILE A 183 11.51 4.40 -3.80
N ASN A 184 10.19 4.22 -3.86
CA ASN A 184 9.18 5.15 -3.35
C ASN A 184 8.74 4.80 -1.92
N TYR A 185 9.69 4.37 -1.10
CA TYR A 185 9.48 4.05 0.32
C TYR A 185 10.79 4.15 1.08
N ASP A 186 10.72 4.21 2.41
CA ASP A 186 11.90 4.26 3.28
C ASP A 186 12.70 2.95 3.18
N PRO A 187 14.01 3.00 2.84
CA PRO A 187 14.84 1.80 2.79
C PRO A 187 14.98 1.06 4.13
N ALA A 188 14.64 1.71 5.23
CA ALA A 188 14.70 1.11 6.57
C ALA A 188 13.48 0.23 6.94
N LEU A 189 12.57 0.02 5.99
CA LEU A 189 11.42 -0.87 6.10
C LEU A 189 11.78 -2.33 6.37
#